data_98de46d4cc2bad2046f7f04ccd5e640b
#
_entry.id   98de46d4cc2bad2046f7f04ccd5e640b
#
_cell.length_a   1.000
_cell.length_b   1.000
_cell.length_c   1.000
_cell.angle_alpha   90.00
_cell.angle_beta   90.00
_cell.angle_gamma   90.00
#
_symmetry.space_group_name_H-M   'P 1'
#
loop_
_entity.id
_entity.type
_entity.pdbx_description
1 polymer ?
#
loop_
_entity_poly.entity_id
_entity_poly.type
_entity_poly.pdbx_seq_one_letter_code
_entity_poly.pdbx_strand_id
1 'polypeptide(L)'
;MEIILIRHAEPDYPNNTLTKKGFKEADILGQYLKNEKFKAMYVSTLERARYTADGILKYNNNFPVTYLDSLKEFDFRVKLPYIENGLTWDFRTSFLNEERLYDYNAWKNVESLNVTALHDKYETESDEFLKILESHGYKKEGKIFKVLQSNHDKIVFVCHFGRISYMLSKIFNVSPMVLSNFTVSAPTGVTRLFSEEREKGEAIFRLTEYGSTAHLKMANEPVSFMARFCEVYEDDTEHVE
;
A
#
# COMPACT_ATOMS: atom_id res chain seq x y z
N MET A 1 -9.62 -11.31 -11.84
CA MET A 1 -8.26 -11.19 -11.26
C MET A 1 -8.35 -10.75 -9.79
N GLU A 2 -7.46 -11.22 -8.95
CA GLU A 2 -7.31 -10.75 -7.56
C GLU A 2 -5.97 -10.04 -7.40
N ILE A 3 -5.99 -8.85 -6.79
CA ILE A 3 -4.80 -8.10 -6.38
C ILE A 3 -4.67 -8.20 -4.87
N ILE A 4 -3.51 -8.61 -4.38
CA ILE A 4 -3.21 -8.70 -2.96
C ILE A 4 -2.06 -7.73 -2.66
N LEU A 5 -2.34 -6.71 -1.83
CA LEU A 5 -1.35 -5.74 -1.38
C LEU A 5 -0.99 -6.06 0.07
N ILE A 6 0.29 -6.19 0.37
CA ILE A 6 0.79 -6.56 1.69
C ILE A 6 1.78 -5.50 2.16
N ARG A 7 1.52 -4.91 3.32
CA ARG A 7 2.53 -4.09 3.99
C ARG A 7 3.61 -4.99 4.58
N HIS A 8 4.88 -4.56 4.49
CA HIS A 8 5.99 -5.26 5.15
C HIS A 8 5.72 -5.50 6.64
N ALA A 9 6.36 -6.50 7.22
CA ALA A 9 6.32 -6.82 8.65
C ALA A 9 6.99 -5.74 9.51
N GLU A 10 6.91 -5.85 10.83
CA GLU A 10 7.42 -4.84 11.76
C GLU A 10 8.90 -4.51 11.49
N PRO A 11 9.19 -3.23 11.13
CA PRO A 11 10.53 -2.83 10.70
C PRO A 11 11.45 -2.51 11.90
N ASP A 12 12.72 -2.78 11.69
CA ASP A 12 13.85 -2.23 12.46
C ASP A 12 14.55 -1.20 11.54
N TYR A 13 14.09 0.04 11.58
CA TYR A 13 14.60 1.11 10.71
C TYR A 13 16.10 1.37 10.91
N PRO A 14 16.64 1.48 12.15
CA PRO A 14 18.07 1.70 12.36
C PRO A 14 18.98 0.65 11.73
N ASN A 15 18.54 -0.61 11.70
CA ASN A 15 19.31 -1.73 11.17
C ASN A 15 18.91 -2.13 9.74
N ASN A 16 17.97 -1.40 9.14
CA ASN A 16 17.43 -1.67 7.80
C ASN A 16 16.98 -3.14 7.60
N THR A 17 16.25 -3.65 8.60
CA THR A 17 15.78 -5.05 8.63
C THR A 17 14.37 -5.14 9.25
N LEU A 18 13.97 -6.32 9.68
CA LEU A 18 12.80 -6.56 10.51
C LEU A 18 13.23 -6.76 11.98
N THR A 19 12.35 -6.40 12.92
CA THR A 19 12.51 -6.80 14.31
C THR A 19 12.35 -8.31 14.46
N LYS A 20 12.70 -8.87 15.64
CA LYS A 20 12.40 -10.29 15.92
C LYS A 20 10.91 -10.60 15.78
N LYS A 21 10.05 -9.64 16.18
CA LYS A 21 8.60 -9.73 16.00
C LYS A 21 8.25 -9.71 14.51
N GLY A 22 8.84 -8.80 13.73
CA GLY A 22 8.61 -8.71 12.29
C GLY A 22 8.96 -9.99 11.53
N PHE A 23 10.06 -10.66 11.86
CA PHE A 23 10.37 -11.97 11.29
C PHE A 23 9.35 -13.04 11.65
N LYS A 24 8.81 -13.03 12.88
CA LYS A 24 7.73 -13.91 13.29
C LYS A 24 6.43 -13.60 12.55
N GLU A 25 6.08 -12.32 12.39
CA GLU A 25 4.91 -11.89 11.62
C GLU A 25 5.00 -12.35 10.15
N ALA A 26 6.16 -12.20 9.53
CA ALA A 26 6.41 -12.66 8.15
C ALA A 26 6.26 -14.17 8.00
N ASP A 27 6.75 -14.96 8.97
CA ASP A 27 6.60 -16.41 8.98
C ASP A 27 5.13 -16.84 9.13
N ILE A 28 4.38 -16.20 10.04
CA ILE A 28 2.94 -16.42 10.24
C ILE A 28 2.16 -16.11 8.95
N LEU A 29 2.48 -14.98 8.31
CA LEU A 29 1.88 -14.58 7.04
C LEU A 29 2.15 -15.63 5.95
N GLY A 30 3.38 -16.12 5.85
CA GLY A 30 3.75 -17.16 4.89
C GLY A 30 2.98 -18.45 5.11
N GLN A 31 2.83 -18.89 6.36
CA GLN A 31 2.01 -20.06 6.70
C GLN A 31 0.53 -19.85 6.33
N TYR A 32 0.01 -18.66 6.55
CA TYR A 32 -1.38 -18.31 6.20
C TYR A 32 -1.61 -18.37 4.68
N LEU A 33 -0.65 -17.89 3.89
CA LEU A 33 -0.74 -17.81 2.43
C LEU A 33 -0.22 -19.06 1.69
N LYS A 34 0.20 -20.11 2.39
CA LYS A 34 0.89 -21.28 1.80
C LYS A 34 0.08 -22.03 0.73
N ASN A 35 -1.25 -22.00 0.80
CA ASN A 35 -2.14 -22.69 -0.13
C ASN A 35 -2.70 -21.78 -1.24
N GLU A 36 -2.36 -20.51 -1.25
CA GLU A 36 -2.78 -19.59 -2.30
C GLU A 36 -2.04 -19.89 -3.60
N LYS A 37 -2.75 -19.80 -4.72
CA LYS A 37 -2.16 -20.00 -6.04
C LYS A 37 -1.83 -18.65 -6.67
N PHE A 38 -0.62 -18.17 -6.43
CA PHE A 38 -0.17 -16.91 -7.00
C PHE A 38 0.31 -17.07 -8.45
N LYS A 39 -0.02 -16.10 -9.29
CA LYS A 39 0.50 -15.98 -10.67
C LYS A 39 1.85 -15.29 -10.70
N ALA A 40 2.03 -14.26 -9.87
CA ALA A 40 3.26 -13.49 -9.75
C ALA A 40 3.31 -12.75 -8.41
N MET A 41 4.53 -12.42 -7.95
CA MET A 41 4.77 -11.57 -6.80
C MET A 41 5.70 -10.41 -7.21
N TYR A 42 5.34 -9.20 -6.81
CA TYR A 42 6.10 -7.97 -6.98
C TYR A 42 6.50 -7.44 -5.62
N VAL A 43 7.78 -7.17 -5.42
CA VAL A 43 8.34 -6.86 -4.11
C VAL A 43 9.11 -5.55 -4.16
N SER A 44 8.89 -4.67 -3.20
CA SER A 44 9.75 -3.50 -2.99
C SER A 44 11.20 -3.93 -2.76
N THR A 45 12.14 -3.17 -3.30
CA THR A 45 13.59 -3.42 -3.10
C THR A 45 14.09 -3.09 -1.70
N LEU A 46 13.28 -2.46 -0.83
CA LEU A 46 13.66 -2.21 0.56
C LEU A 46 13.67 -3.51 1.38
N GLU A 47 14.74 -3.70 2.18
CA GLU A 47 15.03 -4.97 2.88
C GLU A 47 13.85 -5.48 3.73
N ARG A 48 13.15 -4.61 4.44
CA ARG A 48 11.97 -4.99 5.24
C ARG A 48 10.85 -5.62 4.41
N ALA A 49 10.66 -5.19 3.16
CA ALA A 49 9.70 -5.82 2.24
C ALA A 49 10.23 -7.14 1.67
N ARG A 50 11.53 -7.20 1.37
CA ARG A 50 12.19 -8.44 0.91
C ARG A 50 12.11 -9.53 1.97
N TYR A 51 12.48 -9.26 3.21
CA TYR A 51 12.38 -10.24 4.31
C TYR A 51 10.93 -10.66 4.58
N THR A 52 9.96 -9.78 4.38
CA THR A 52 8.55 -10.15 4.46
C THR A 52 8.16 -11.11 3.34
N ALA A 53 8.60 -10.84 2.11
CA ALA A 53 8.40 -11.73 0.97
C ALA A 53 9.11 -13.09 1.18
N ASP A 54 10.31 -13.11 1.73
CA ASP A 54 11.04 -14.35 2.06
C ASP A 54 10.25 -15.23 3.03
N GLY A 55 9.53 -14.62 4.00
CA GLY A 55 8.62 -15.33 4.89
C GLY A 55 7.50 -16.04 4.12
N ILE A 56 6.96 -15.41 3.06
CA ILE A 56 5.94 -16.03 2.18
C ILE A 56 6.58 -17.12 1.32
N LEU A 57 7.73 -16.82 0.69
CA LEU A 57 8.44 -17.70 -0.24
C LEU A 57 8.95 -18.98 0.42
N LYS A 58 9.16 -18.99 1.70
CA LYS A 58 9.50 -20.18 2.49
C LYS A 58 8.43 -21.28 2.37
N TYR A 59 7.18 -20.92 2.20
CA TYR A 59 6.03 -21.85 2.17
C TYR A 59 5.34 -21.93 0.81
N ASN A 60 5.52 -20.90 -0.03
CA ASN A 60 4.83 -20.76 -1.30
C ASN A 60 5.74 -20.02 -2.30
N ASN A 61 6.42 -20.73 -3.20
CA ASN A 61 7.48 -20.19 -4.04
C ASN A 61 7.40 -20.63 -5.52
N ASN A 62 6.31 -21.22 -5.96
CA ASN A 62 6.18 -21.74 -7.33
C ASN A 62 5.56 -20.73 -8.30
N PHE A 63 6.11 -19.49 -8.31
CA PHE A 63 5.71 -18.39 -9.19
C PHE A 63 6.86 -17.38 -9.35
N PRO A 64 6.88 -16.57 -10.43
CA PRO A 64 7.90 -15.55 -10.62
C PRO A 64 7.82 -14.43 -9.57
N VAL A 65 8.99 -13.97 -9.12
CA VAL A 65 9.15 -12.85 -8.20
C VAL A 65 9.96 -11.74 -8.88
N THR A 66 9.45 -10.53 -8.86
CA THR A 66 10.09 -9.35 -9.44
C THR A 66 10.28 -8.27 -8.37
N TYR A 67 11.51 -7.77 -8.21
CA TYR A 67 11.84 -6.68 -7.30
C TYR A 67 11.79 -5.34 -8.02
N LEU A 68 11.08 -4.36 -7.48
CA LEU A 68 10.81 -3.07 -8.13
C LEU A 68 11.08 -1.90 -7.19
N ASP A 69 11.83 -0.91 -7.67
CA ASP A 69 12.08 0.33 -6.96
C ASP A 69 10.83 1.21 -6.83
N SER A 70 9.93 1.14 -7.80
CA SER A 70 8.64 1.85 -7.77
C SER A 70 7.70 1.38 -6.66
N LEU A 71 7.98 0.24 -6.03
CA LEU A 71 7.25 -0.24 -4.87
C LEU A 71 7.85 0.20 -3.52
N LYS A 72 8.95 0.97 -3.51
CA LYS A 72 9.49 1.59 -2.28
C LYS A 72 8.44 2.46 -1.61
N GLU A 73 8.65 2.73 -0.32
CA GLU A 73 7.74 3.59 0.43
C GLU A 73 7.60 4.96 -0.25
N PHE A 74 6.39 5.48 -0.23
CA PHE A 74 6.11 6.82 -0.70
C PHE A 74 6.32 7.81 0.45
N ASP A 75 7.54 7.97 0.87
CA ASP A 75 7.98 8.78 2.00
C ASP A 75 8.31 10.24 1.62
N PHE A 76 7.60 10.77 0.63
CA PHE A 76 7.83 12.13 0.17
C PHE A 76 7.48 13.14 1.27
N ARG A 77 8.44 14.02 1.55
CA ARG A 77 8.29 15.04 2.58
C ARG A 77 8.02 16.40 1.97
N VAL A 78 7.16 17.16 2.61
CA VAL A 78 6.71 18.48 2.18
C VAL A 78 6.77 19.47 3.34
N LYS A 79 6.86 20.75 3.00
CA LYS A 79 6.67 21.82 3.99
C LYS A 79 5.19 22.00 4.27
N LEU A 80 4.78 21.71 5.49
CA LEU A 80 3.43 21.96 6.00
C LEU A 80 3.39 23.22 6.85
N PRO A 81 2.23 23.84 7.09
CA PRO A 81 2.14 25.09 7.87
C PRO A 81 2.72 25.01 9.28
N TYR A 82 2.86 23.81 9.83
CA TYR A 82 3.28 23.54 11.21
C TYR A 82 4.57 22.72 11.31
N ILE A 83 5.13 22.23 10.20
CA ILE A 83 6.38 21.46 10.17
C ILE A 83 7.09 21.60 8.81
N GLU A 84 8.41 21.80 8.83
CA GLU A 84 9.21 22.00 7.61
C GLU A 84 9.39 20.74 6.77
N ASN A 85 9.28 19.56 7.35
CA ASN A 85 9.63 18.30 6.70
C ASN A 85 8.62 17.19 7.05
N GLY A 86 7.32 17.48 6.84
CA GLY A 86 6.21 16.59 7.18
C GLY A 86 5.95 15.52 6.12
N LEU A 87 5.47 14.37 6.56
CA LEU A 87 5.02 13.29 5.70
C LEU A 87 3.62 13.56 5.15
N THR A 88 3.32 13.06 3.96
CA THR A 88 2.01 13.24 3.32
C THR A 88 0.90 12.38 3.92
N TRP A 89 1.20 11.56 4.91
CA TRP A 89 0.22 10.73 5.63
C TRP A 89 0.13 11.04 7.14
N ASP A 90 0.76 12.12 7.59
CA ASP A 90 0.75 12.53 9.00
C ASP A 90 0.30 13.98 9.14
N PHE A 91 -0.90 14.27 8.66
CA PHE A 91 -1.46 15.62 8.69
C PHE A 91 -2.15 15.90 10.03
N ARG A 92 -1.88 17.08 10.60
CA ARG A 92 -2.67 17.59 11.72
C ARG A 92 -4.14 17.76 11.31
N THR A 93 -5.05 17.52 12.25
CA THR A 93 -6.50 17.61 12.03
C THR A 93 -6.94 18.95 11.43
N SER A 94 -6.30 20.06 11.84
CA SER A 94 -6.58 21.40 11.29
C SER A 94 -6.27 21.49 9.79
N PHE A 95 -5.21 20.83 9.30
CA PHE A 95 -4.86 20.81 7.89
C PHE A 95 -5.82 19.95 7.07
N LEU A 96 -6.41 18.92 7.67
CA LEU A 96 -7.41 18.07 7.03
C LEU A 96 -8.75 18.78 6.74
N ASN A 97 -8.96 20.03 7.20
CA ASN A 97 -10.11 20.85 6.80
C ASN A 97 -9.95 21.48 5.38
N GLU A 98 -8.80 21.33 4.73
CA GLU A 98 -8.58 21.79 3.36
C GLU A 98 -9.33 20.91 2.36
N GLU A 99 -10.44 21.41 1.80
CA GLU A 99 -11.36 20.67 0.93
C GLU A 99 -10.68 20.04 -0.30
N ARG A 100 -9.67 20.72 -0.87
CA ARG A 100 -8.94 20.21 -2.04
C ARG A 100 -8.21 18.90 -1.78
N LEU A 101 -7.89 18.58 -0.51
CA LEU A 101 -7.29 17.29 -0.14
C LEU A 101 -8.17 16.09 -0.49
N TYR A 102 -9.48 16.29 -0.58
CA TYR A 102 -10.45 15.22 -0.82
C TYR A 102 -10.71 14.95 -2.30
N ASP A 103 -10.38 15.89 -3.18
CA ASP A 103 -10.58 15.74 -4.62
C ASP A 103 -9.36 15.09 -5.30
N TYR A 104 -9.61 14.08 -6.13
CA TYR A 104 -8.56 13.32 -6.83
C TYR A 104 -7.66 14.17 -7.73
N ASN A 105 -8.19 15.27 -8.29
CA ASN A 105 -7.44 16.15 -9.18
C ASN A 105 -6.93 17.40 -8.46
N ALA A 106 -7.64 17.87 -7.43
CA ALA A 106 -7.36 19.15 -6.78
C ALA A 106 -6.33 19.08 -5.64
N TRP A 107 -6.06 17.93 -5.04
CA TRP A 107 -5.09 17.82 -3.95
C TRP A 107 -3.69 18.35 -4.31
N LYS A 108 -3.30 18.23 -5.57
CA LYS A 108 -2.04 18.75 -6.10
C LYS A 108 -1.94 20.29 -6.09
N ASN A 109 -3.09 20.97 -5.97
CA ASN A 109 -3.17 22.44 -5.94
C ASN A 109 -3.18 23.00 -4.52
N VAL A 110 -3.13 22.16 -3.49
CA VAL A 110 -2.92 22.60 -2.11
C VAL A 110 -1.48 23.12 -2.00
N GLU A 111 -1.30 24.32 -1.45
CA GLU A 111 0.00 25.04 -1.46
C GLU A 111 1.17 24.15 -1.01
N SER A 112 1.02 23.47 0.12
CA SER A 112 2.04 22.56 0.67
C SER A 112 2.31 21.33 -0.21
N LEU A 113 1.37 20.94 -1.05
CA LEU A 113 1.45 19.75 -1.91
C LEU A 113 1.71 20.10 -3.38
N ASN A 114 1.74 21.38 -3.73
CA ASN A 114 2.02 21.84 -5.09
C ASN A 114 3.54 21.81 -5.37
N VAL A 115 4.09 20.60 -5.34
CA VAL A 115 5.51 20.29 -5.53
C VAL A 115 5.66 19.38 -6.74
N THR A 116 6.29 19.88 -7.79
CA THR A 116 6.46 19.13 -9.07
C THR A 116 7.06 17.74 -8.84
N ALA A 117 8.12 17.65 -8.05
CA ALA A 117 8.77 16.36 -7.78
C ALA A 117 7.84 15.34 -7.05
N LEU A 118 6.92 15.82 -6.21
CA LEU A 118 5.89 14.98 -5.58
C LEU A 118 4.93 14.44 -6.64
N HIS A 119 4.48 15.33 -7.53
CA HIS A 119 3.54 14.95 -8.60
C HIS A 119 4.19 13.98 -9.58
N ASP A 120 5.41 14.25 -10.03
CA ASP A 120 6.14 13.40 -10.96
C ASP A 120 6.38 12.00 -10.37
N LYS A 121 6.80 11.93 -9.09
CA LYS A 121 6.97 10.66 -8.39
C LYS A 121 5.64 9.89 -8.32
N TYR A 122 4.54 10.57 -7.95
CA TYR A 122 3.22 9.96 -7.90
C TYR A 122 2.79 9.39 -9.26
N GLU A 123 2.91 10.16 -10.34
CA GLU A 123 2.51 9.70 -11.67
C GLU A 123 3.42 8.56 -12.16
N THR A 124 4.75 8.73 -12.13
CA THR A 124 5.68 7.73 -12.66
C THR A 124 5.55 6.37 -11.97
N GLU A 125 5.55 6.34 -10.63
CA GLU A 125 5.48 5.07 -9.89
C GLU A 125 4.09 4.43 -9.97
N SER A 126 3.05 5.26 -10.10
CA SER A 126 1.69 4.77 -10.32
C SER A 126 1.51 4.20 -11.73
N ASP A 127 2.12 4.82 -12.74
CA ASP A 127 2.09 4.32 -14.11
C ASP A 127 2.78 2.96 -14.24
N GLU A 128 3.88 2.74 -13.53
CA GLU A 128 4.53 1.42 -13.47
C GLU A 128 3.61 0.36 -12.85
N PHE A 129 2.93 0.69 -11.76
CA PHE A 129 1.93 -0.20 -11.17
C PHE A 129 0.79 -0.51 -12.16
N LEU A 130 0.24 0.50 -12.84
CA LEU A 130 -0.83 0.31 -13.82
C LEU A 130 -0.37 -0.52 -15.04
N LYS A 131 0.88 -0.39 -15.49
CA LYS A 131 1.47 -1.24 -16.53
C LYS A 131 1.56 -2.71 -16.10
N ILE A 132 1.82 -2.97 -14.82
CA ILE A 132 1.75 -4.34 -14.29
C ILE A 132 0.32 -4.88 -14.42
N LEU A 133 -0.70 -4.13 -14.01
CA LEU A 133 -2.09 -4.56 -14.19
C LEU A 133 -2.45 -4.78 -15.66
N GLU A 134 -1.97 -3.91 -16.56
CA GLU A 134 -2.16 -4.08 -18.01
C GLU A 134 -1.52 -5.38 -18.53
N SER A 135 -0.32 -5.73 -18.07
CA SER A 135 0.34 -6.99 -18.43
C SER A 135 -0.41 -8.24 -17.93
N HIS A 136 -1.26 -8.07 -16.93
CA HIS A 136 -2.18 -9.09 -16.41
C HIS A 136 -3.61 -8.97 -16.97
N GLY A 137 -3.81 -8.20 -18.04
CA GLY A 137 -5.06 -8.16 -18.77
C GLY A 137 -6.03 -7.03 -18.42
N TYR A 138 -5.64 -6.07 -17.55
CA TYR A 138 -6.52 -4.99 -17.10
C TYR A 138 -5.86 -3.62 -17.28
N LYS A 139 -6.24 -2.91 -18.33
CA LYS A 139 -5.69 -1.59 -18.68
C LYS A 139 -6.55 -0.47 -18.09
N LYS A 140 -5.93 0.44 -17.33
CA LYS A 140 -6.64 1.63 -16.83
C LYS A 140 -7.01 2.56 -17.97
N GLU A 141 -8.31 2.87 -18.11
CA GLU A 141 -8.85 3.86 -19.06
C GLU A 141 -9.82 4.78 -18.32
N GLY A 142 -9.43 6.03 -18.11
CA GLY A 142 -10.22 6.98 -17.33
C GLY A 142 -10.47 6.47 -15.90
N LYS A 143 -11.75 6.28 -15.53
CA LYS A 143 -12.13 5.85 -14.16
C LYS A 143 -12.30 4.35 -14.01
N ILE A 144 -12.30 3.60 -15.11
CA ILE A 144 -12.50 2.14 -15.13
C ILE A 144 -11.29 1.43 -15.74
N PHE A 145 -11.39 0.13 -15.89
CA PHE A 145 -10.39 -0.69 -16.57
C PHE A 145 -10.99 -1.34 -17.80
N LYS A 146 -10.27 -1.27 -18.93
CA LYS A 146 -10.54 -2.08 -20.10
C LYS A 146 -10.00 -3.49 -19.86
N VAL A 147 -10.81 -4.49 -20.13
CA VAL A 147 -10.43 -5.89 -20.04
C VAL A 147 -9.80 -6.32 -21.35
N LEU A 148 -8.51 -6.53 -21.35
CA LEU A 148 -7.74 -7.08 -22.47
C LEU A 148 -7.81 -8.61 -22.47
N GLN A 149 -7.81 -9.21 -21.28
CA GLN A 149 -7.92 -10.65 -21.06
C GLN A 149 -8.53 -10.93 -19.69
N SER A 150 -9.75 -11.44 -19.66
CA SER A 150 -10.41 -11.92 -18.43
C SER A 150 -9.64 -13.10 -17.84
N ASN A 151 -9.43 -13.11 -16.51
CA ASN A 151 -8.74 -14.19 -15.81
C ASN A 151 -9.09 -14.22 -14.33
N HIS A 152 -8.68 -15.31 -13.68
CA HIS A 152 -8.78 -15.54 -12.23
C HIS A 152 -7.40 -15.52 -11.54
N ASP A 153 -6.41 -14.94 -12.17
CA ASP A 153 -5.05 -14.85 -11.64
C ASP A 153 -5.03 -14.06 -10.33
N LYS A 154 -4.14 -14.46 -9.42
CA LYS A 154 -3.84 -13.74 -8.18
C LYS A 154 -2.44 -13.18 -8.27
N ILE A 155 -2.30 -11.87 -8.15
CA ILE A 155 -0.99 -11.19 -8.11
C ILE A 155 -0.78 -10.53 -6.76
N VAL A 156 0.44 -10.62 -6.25
CA VAL A 156 0.81 -10.14 -4.91
C VAL A 156 1.81 -9.00 -5.01
N PHE A 157 1.60 -7.97 -4.23
CA PHE A 157 2.55 -6.87 -4.03
C PHE A 157 2.95 -6.83 -2.56
N VAL A 158 4.24 -6.92 -2.28
CA VAL A 158 4.79 -6.73 -0.93
C VAL A 158 5.50 -5.38 -0.89
N CYS A 159 4.93 -4.43 -0.20
CA CYS A 159 5.39 -3.04 -0.21
C CYS A 159 5.12 -2.33 1.14
N HIS A 160 4.65 -1.09 1.14
CA HIS A 160 4.59 -0.20 2.29
C HIS A 160 3.23 0.48 2.40
N PHE A 161 2.95 1.09 3.55
CA PHE A 161 1.66 1.72 3.83
C PHE A 161 1.32 2.87 2.88
N GLY A 162 2.20 3.86 2.77
CA GLY A 162 1.98 4.98 1.86
C GLY A 162 1.88 4.51 0.41
N ARG A 163 2.74 3.57 0.00
CA ARG A 163 2.69 2.98 -1.34
C ARG A 163 1.32 2.35 -1.64
N ILE A 164 0.77 1.56 -0.73
CA ILE A 164 -0.57 0.96 -0.88
C ILE A 164 -1.63 2.06 -1.07
N SER A 165 -1.59 3.12 -0.27
CA SER A 165 -2.53 4.23 -0.37
C SER A 165 -2.49 4.89 -1.75
N TYR A 166 -1.31 5.10 -2.32
CA TYR A 166 -1.15 5.70 -3.65
C TYR A 166 -1.58 4.75 -4.77
N MET A 167 -1.33 3.44 -4.64
CA MET A 167 -1.84 2.44 -5.59
C MET A 167 -3.37 2.39 -5.59
N LEU A 168 -4.00 2.37 -4.43
CA LEU A 168 -5.45 2.40 -4.28
C LEU A 168 -6.07 3.69 -4.81
N SER A 169 -5.39 4.82 -4.62
CA SER A 169 -5.78 6.11 -5.21
C SER A 169 -5.98 6.02 -6.72
N LYS A 170 -5.05 5.41 -7.43
CA LYS A 170 -5.14 5.21 -8.89
C LYS A 170 -6.23 4.23 -9.29
N ILE A 171 -6.44 3.18 -8.51
CA ILE A 171 -7.51 2.21 -8.79
C ILE A 171 -8.88 2.88 -8.66
N PHE A 172 -9.11 3.62 -7.56
CA PHE A 172 -10.43 4.15 -7.21
C PHE A 172 -10.71 5.56 -7.70
N ASN A 173 -9.69 6.27 -8.20
CA ASN A 173 -9.78 7.70 -8.53
C ASN A 173 -10.22 8.54 -7.32
N VAL A 174 -9.61 8.26 -6.17
CA VAL A 174 -9.79 8.97 -4.90
C VAL A 174 -8.47 9.64 -4.53
N SER A 175 -8.52 10.81 -3.92
CA SER A 175 -7.31 11.48 -3.47
C SER A 175 -6.43 10.56 -2.61
N PRO A 176 -5.12 10.47 -2.88
CA PRO A 176 -4.20 9.68 -2.04
C PRO A 176 -4.13 10.24 -0.61
N MET A 177 -4.40 11.53 -0.41
CA MET A 177 -4.41 12.15 0.91
C MET A 177 -5.52 11.59 1.80
N VAL A 178 -6.68 11.27 1.23
CA VAL A 178 -7.77 10.61 1.97
C VAL A 178 -7.33 9.22 2.42
N LEU A 179 -6.79 8.41 1.49
CA LEU A 179 -6.39 7.05 1.81
C LEU A 179 -5.25 6.99 2.83
N SER A 180 -4.27 7.88 2.72
CA SER A 180 -3.11 7.87 3.60
C SER A 180 -3.37 8.45 5.00
N ASN A 181 -4.34 9.37 5.15
CA ASN A 181 -4.62 10.02 6.44
C ASN A 181 -5.83 9.44 7.19
N PHE A 182 -6.71 8.68 6.52
CA PHE A 182 -7.92 8.13 7.14
C PHE A 182 -7.94 6.60 7.19
N THR A 183 -6.90 5.94 6.70
CA THR A 183 -6.78 4.48 6.80
C THR A 183 -5.45 4.09 7.41
N VAL A 184 -5.39 2.88 7.96
CA VAL A 184 -4.15 2.29 8.45
C VAL A 184 -4.07 0.82 8.04
N SER A 185 -2.93 0.40 7.52
CA SER A 185 -2.62 -1.02 7.34
C SER A 185 -1.49 -1.39 8.30
N ALA A 186 -1.75 -2.31 9.20
CA ALA A 186 -0.73 -2.81 10.13
C ALA A 186 0.41 -3.53 9.40
N PRO A 187 1.59 -3.68 10.00
CA PRO A 187 2.62 -4.60 9.52
C PRO A 187 2.02 -5.97 9.20
N THR A 188 2.40 -6.56 8.07
CA THR A 188 1.83 -7.75 7.44
C THR A 188 0.33 -7.66 7.09
N GLY A 189 -0.28 -6.50 7.22
CA GLY A 189 -1.68 -6.30 6.84
C GLY A 189 -1.93 -6.64 5.38
N VAL A 190 -2.95 -7.45 5.13
CA VAL A 190 -3.35 -7.94 3.81
C VAL A 190 -4.54 -7.14 3.30
N THR A 191 -4.40 -6.58 2.10
CA THR A 191 -5.48 -5.85 1.41
C THR A 191 -5.80 -6.60 0.13
N ARG A 192 -7.09 -6.88 -0.13
CA ARG A 192 -7.54 -7.67 -1.27
C ARG A 192 -8.52 -6.89 -2.14
N LEU A 193 -8.29 -6.93 -3.45
CA LEU A 193 -9.19 -6.38 -4.45
C LEU A 193 -9.51 -7.45 -5.49
N PHE A 194 -10.75 -7.47 -5.96
CA PHE A 194 -11.20 -8.35 -7.05
C PHE A 194 -11.70 -7.53 -8.23
N SER A 195 -11.32 -7.96 -9.45
CA SER A 195 -11.93 -7.41 -10.67
C SER A 195 -13.38 -7.86 -10.77
N GLU A 196 -14.26 -6.95 -11.13
CA GLU A 196 -15.65 -7.19 -11.41
C GLU A 196 -15.97 -6.71 -12.83
N GLU A 197 -16.38 -7.64 -13.69
CA GLU A 197 -16.71 -7.43 -15.09
C GLU A 197 -18.23 -7.53 -15.27
N ARG A 198 -18.96 -6.43 -15.11
CA ARG A 198 -20.42 -6.40 -15.30
C ARG A 198 -20.81 -6.18 -16.74
N GLU A 199 -19.93 -5.58 -17.53
CA GLU A 199 -20.10 -5.31 -18.94
C GLU A 199 -18.92 -5.91 -19.72
N LYS A 200 -19.19 -6.34 -20.95
CA LYS A 200 -18.14 -6.98 -21.75
C LYS A 200 -17.02 -6.01 -22.08
N GLY A 201 -15.82 -6.34 -21.68
CA GLY A 201 -14.62 -5.56 -21.96
C GLY A 201 -14.32 -4.45 -20.95
N GLU A 202 -15.16 -4.29 -19.92
CA GLU A 202 -14.99 -3.28 -18.87
C GLU A 202 -14.96 -3.92 -17.47
N ALA A 203 -14.13 -3.38 -16.60
CA ALA A 203 -14.00 -3.84 -15.22
C ALA A 203 -13.79 -2.67 -14.25
N ILE A 204 -14.16 -2.93 -13.01
CA ILE A 204 -13.70 -2.19 -11.82
C ILE A 204 -13.00 -3.15 -10.88
N PHE A 205 -12.22 -2.62 -9.93
CA PHE A 205 -11.71 -3.41 -8.80
C PHE A 205 -12.50 -3.06 -7.54
N ARG A 206 -12.96 -4.08 -6.81
CA ARG A 206 -13.63 -3.93 -5.53
C ARG A 206 -12.67 -4.28 -4.41
N LEU A 207 -12.54 -3.38 -3.45
CA LEU A 207 -11.86 -3.62 -2.19
C LEU A 207 -12.76 -4.49 -1.31
N THR A 208 -12.33 -5.70 -1.03
CA THR A 208 -13.07 -6.67 -0.20
C THR A 208 -12.47 -6.83 1.19
N GLU A 209 -11.19 -6.50 1.34
CA GLU A 209 -10.47 -6.56 2.61
C GLU A 209 -9.38 -5.48 2.62
N TYR A 210 -9.26 -4.72 3.72
CA TYR A 210 -8.23 -3.70 3.87
C TYR A 210 -7.41 -3.93 5.14
N GLY A 211 -6.08 -4.05 4.99
CA GLY A 211 -5.14 -4.13 6.11
C GLY A 211 -5.42 -5.26 7.10
N SER A 212 -6.00 -6.36 6.65
CA SER A 212 -6.42 -7.48 7.50
C SER A 212 -5.23 -8.13 8.21
N THR A 213 -5.39 -8.33 9.51
CA THR A 213 -4.45 -9.04 10.37
C THR A 213 -5.00 -10.37 10.87
N ALA A 214 -5.92 -10.99 10.10
CA ALA A 214 -6.56 -12.25 10.46
C ALA A 214 -5.54 -13.36 10.77
N HIS A 215 -4.45 -13.46 9.98
CA HIS A 215 -3.36 -14.41 10.21
C HIS A 215 -2.69 -14.24 11.58
N LEU A 216 -2.47 -13.01 12.05
CA LEU A 216 -1.90 -12.73 13.37
C LEU A 216 -2.88 -13.14 14.47
N LYS A 217 -4.16 -12.78 14.33
CA LYS A 217 -5.22 -13.17 15.28
C LYS A 217 -5.35 -14.68 15.40
N MET A 218 -5.33 -15.40 14.27
CA MET A 218 -5.39 -16.88 14.26
C MET A 218 -4.17 -17.53 14.93
N ALA A 219 -3.00 -16.86 14.88
CA ALA A 219 -1.77 -17.32 15.53
C ALA A 219 -1.61 -16.81 16.98
N ASN A 220 -2.60 -16.10 17.53
CA ASN A 220 -2.51 -15.39 18.81
C ASN A 220 -1.28 -14.46 18.92
N GLU A 221 -0.87 -13.87 17.78
CA GLU A 221 0.20 -12.89 17.74
C GLU A 221 -0.39 -11.47 17.83
N PRO A 222 0.02 -10.65 18.80
CA PRO A 222 -0.44 -9.27 18.89
C PRO A 222 -0.03 -8.46 17.67
N VAL A 223 -0.94 -7.61 17.18
CA VAL A 223 -0.63 -6.64 16.11
C VAL A 223 0.47 -5.69 16.58
N SER A 224 1.41 -5.37 15.71
CA SER A 224 2.51 -4.45 15.98
C SER A 224 2.00 -3.06 16.41
N PHE A 225 2.69 -2.44 17.39
CA PHE A 225 2.42 -1.06 17.78
C PHE A 225 2.66 -0.06 16.62
N MET A 226 3.53 -0.37 15.70
CA MET A 226 3.81 0.42 14.48
C MET A 226 2.57 0.62 13.57
N ALA A 227 1.44 -0.02 13.90
CA ALA A 227 0.16 0.19 13.23
C ALA A 227 -0.69 1.29 13.90
N ARG A 228 -0.25 1.82 15.05
CA ARG A 228 -1.03 2.79 15.81
C ARG A 228 -0.49 4.18 15.58
N PHE A 229 -1.42 5.11 15.50
CA PHE A 229 -1.17 6.54 15.58
C PHE A 229 -1.60 7.04 16.96
N CYS A 230 -1.39 8.31 17.26
CA CYS A 230 -1.85 8.95 18.48
C CYS A 230 -3.37 8.77 18.65
N GLU A 231 -3.79 8.09 19.71
CA GLU A 231 -5.21 7.82 20.00
C GLU A 231 -5.84 8.94 20.86
N VAL A 232 -5.04 9.57 21.70
CA VAL A 232 -5.43 10.63 22.62
C VAL A 232 -4.35 11.71 22.59
N TYR A 233 -4.74 12.96 22.50
CA TYR A 233 -3.79 14.08 22.56
C TYR A 233 -3.40 14.34 24.02
N GLU A 234 -2.16 14.13 24.37
CA GLU A 234 -1.59 14.48 25.68
C GLU A 234 -0.70 15.73 25.57
N ASP A 235 0.19 15.79 24.57
CA ASP A 235 1.03 16.94 24.30
C ASP A 235 1.56 16.97 22.84
N ASP A 236 2.34 18.00 22.47
CA ASP A 236 2.86 18.19 21.12
C ASP A 236 3.96 17.20 20.71
N THR A 237 4.40 16.29 21.59
CA THR A 237 5.43 15.30 21.28
C THR A 237 4.87 13.98 20.73
N GLU A 238 3.55 13.84 20.70
CA GLU A 238 2.85 12.59 20.32
C GLU A 238 2.70 12.41 18.80
N HIS A 239 3.45 13.13 18.00
CA HIS A 239 3.52 12.89 16.57
C HIS A 239 4.30 11.61 16.27
N VAL A 240 3.79 10.82 15.31
CA VAL A 240 4.42 9.58 14.88
C VAL A 240 5.79 9.82 14.23
N GLU A 241 6.06 11.05 13.80
CA GLU A 241 7.39 11.50 13.35
C GLU A 241 7.59 13.00 13.46
#